data_d7766a59165ac3ed2b8adfa9994bf1d9
#
_entry.id   d7766a59165ac3ed2b8adfa9994bf1d9
#
_cell.length_a   1.000
_cell.length_b   1.000
_cell.length_c   1.000
_cell.angle_alpha   90.00
_cell.angle_beta   90.00
_cell.angle_gamma   90.00
#
_symmetry.space_group_name_H-M   'P 1'
#
loop_
_entity.id
_entity.type
_entity.pdbx_description
1 polymer ?
#
loop_
_entity_poly.entity_id
_entity_poly.type
_entity_poly.pdbx_seq_one_letter_code
_entity_poly.pdbx_strand_id
1 'polypeptide(L)'
;MANNNKNNLRVGIDIGTSKVVCIIAENTSEGINVLGLGIQNSIGLRDGVIVDIESTVAAVKEAVSKAELMSGKQVTKAFVGIS
;
A
#
# COMPACT_ATOMS: atom_id res chain seq x y z
N MET A 1 10.18 11.17 22.97
CA MET A 1 9.47 10.97 22.48
C MET A 1 9.34 10.07 21.46
N ALA A 2 9.41 9.03 21.58
CA ALA A 2 9.42 7.95 20.69
C ALA A 2 8.23 7.80 19.84
N ASN A 3 7.20 8.40 20.24
CA ASN A 3 5.96 8.21 19.54
C ASN A 3 5.87 8.94 18.23
N ASN A 4 6.88 9.67 17.87
CA ASN A 4 6.83 10.42 16.63
C ASN A 4 6.90 9.54 15.40
N ASN A 5 7.27 8.29 15.54
CA ASN A 5 7.39 7.40 14.41
C ASN A 5 6.08 7.22 13.67
N LYS A 6 4.96 7.27 14.38
CA LYS A 6 3.68 7.14 13.74
C LYS A 6 3.44 8.22 12.72
N ASN A 7 3.86 9.42 13.04
CA ASN A 7 3.63 10.56 12.16
C ASN A 7 4.56 10.56 10.96
N ASN A 8 5.60 9.76 11.02
CA ASN A 8 6.58 9.68 9.93
C ASN A 8 6.26 8.59 8.93
N LEU A 9 5.33 7.72 9.26
CA LEU A 9 4.96 6.67 8.33
C LEU A 9 4.09 7.21 7.21
N ARG A 10 4.37 6.71 6.02
CA ARG A 10 3.58 7.02 4.83
C ARG A 10 3.25 5.71 4.15
N VAL A 11 1.99 5.53 3.83
CA VAL A 11 1.53 4.33 3.16
C VAL A 11 0.82 4.75 1.89
N GLY A 12 1.20 4.15 0.78
CA GLY A 12 0.56 4.38 -0.50
C GLY A 12 0.06 3.07 -1.07
N ILE A 13 -1.13 3.10 -1.64
CA ILE A 13 -1.69 1.95 -2.33
C ILE A 13 -2.07 2.41 -3.72
N ASP A 14 -1.52 1.74 -4.73
CA ASP A 14 -1.82 2.04 -6.12
C ASP A 14 -2.61 0.89 -6.70
N ILE A 15 -3.84 1.17 -7.12
CA ILE A 15 -4.72 0.18 -7.71
C ILE A 15 -4.67 0.36 -9.22
N GLY A 16 -3.98 -0.54 -9.89
CA GLY A 16 -3.83 -0.49 -11.34
C GLY A 16 -4.69 -1.53 -12.03
N THR A 17 -4.55 -1.63 -13.34
CA THR A 17 -5.35 -2.55 -14.14
C THR A 17 -4.99 -4.01 -13.91
N SER A 18 -3.73 -4.30 -13.62
CA SER A 18 -3.28 -5.68 -13.45
C SER A 18 -2.63 -5.95 -12.11
N LYS A 19 -2.33 -4.91 -11.33
CA LYS A 19 -1.62 -5.06 -10.07
C LYS A 19 -2.10 -4.06 -9.06
N VAL A 20 -2.02 -4.45 -7.80
CA VAL A 20 -2.14 -3.53 -6.68
C VAL A 20 -0.77 -3.49 -6.00
N VAL A 21 -0.29 -2.30 -5.71
CA VAL A 21 1.00 -2.11 -5.05
C VAL A 21 0.77 -1.37 -3.75
N CYS A 22 1.36 -1.86 -2.67
CA CYS A 22 1.33 -1.18 -1.39
C CYS A 22 2.76 -0.88 -0.98
N ILE A 23 3.04 0.37 -0.63
CA ILE A 23 4.36 0.79 -0.17
C ILE A 23 4.21 1.36 1.22
N ILE A 24 5.03 0.89 2.15
CA ILE A 24 5.14 1.45 3.49
C ILE A 24 6.52 2.10 3.59
N ALA A 25 6.54 3.38 3.90
CA ALA A 25 7.78 4.14 3.97
C ALA A 25 7.76 5.04 5.18
N GLU A 26 8.94 5.55 5.54
CA GLU A 26 9.01 6.55 6.59
C GLU A 26 9.82 7.74 6.10
N ASN A 27 9.41 8.92 6.56
CA ASN A 27 10.17 10.13 6.33
C ASN A 27 11.25 10.24 7.40
N THR A 28 12.46 10.48 6.96
CA THR A 28 13.58 10.71 7.88
C THR A 28 14.25 12.03 7.52
N SER A 29 15.16 12.47 8.35
CA SER A 29 15.91 13.70 8.06
C SER A 29 16.75 13.55 6.79
N GLU A 30 17.00 12.34 6.37
CA GLU A 30 17.82 12.07 5.18
C GLU A 30 16.99 11.67 3.97
N GLY A 31 15.67 11.74 4.05
CA GLY A 31 14.80 11.42 2.95
C GLY A 31 13.81 10.33 3.30
N ILE A 32 13.30 9.67 2.28
CA ILE A 32 12.28 8.64 2.43
C ILE A 32 12.94 7.28 2.45
N ASN A 33 12.60 6.49 3.45
CA ASN A 33 13.10 5.15 3.60
C ASN A 33 11.95 4.15 3.39
N VAL A 34 12.06 3.28 2.38
CA VAL A 34 11.03 2.29 2.10
C VAL A 34 11.22 1.11 3.05
N LEU A 35 10.20 0.82 3.84
CA LEU A 35 10.23 -0.24 4.84
C LEU A 35 9.60 -1.53 4.33
N GLY A 36 8.62 -1.43 3.46
CA GLY A 36 7.93 -2.60 2.95
C GLY A 36 7.25 -2.33 1.63
N LEU A 37 7.12 -3.40 0.86
CA LEU A 37 6.50 -3.34 -0.45
C LEU A 37 5.69 -4.61 -0.64
N GLY A 38 4.46 -4.47 -1.07
CA GLY A 38 3.62 -5.59 -1.42
C GLY A 38 3.03 -5.39 -2.81
N ILE A 39 3.09 -6.43 -3.63
CA ILE A 39 2.54 -6.39 -4.97
C ILE A 39 1.64 -7.60 -5.13
N GLN A 40 0.45 -7.38 -5.64
CA GLN A 40 -0.51 -8.45 -5.86
C GLN A 40 -1.19 -8.27 -7.21
N ASN A 41 -1.32 -9.34 -7.96
CA ASN A 41 -2.04 -9.30 -9.22
C ASN A 41 -3.51 -9.06 -8.96
N SER A 42 -4.14 -8.33 -9.85
CA SER A 42 -5.56 -8.00 -9.74
C SER A 42 -6.13 -7.82 -11.13
N ILE A 43 -7.38 -8.24 -11.30
CA ILE A 43 -8.11 -7.99 -12.54
C ILE A 43 -9.38 -7.18 -12.27
N GLY A 44 -9.46 -6.55 -11.11
CA GLY A 44 -10.67 -5.85 -10.70
C GLY A 44 -10.86 -4.47 -11.29
N LEU A 45 -9.84 -3.95 -12.00
CA LEU A 45 -9.89 -2.60 -12.55
C LEU A 45 -9.78 -2.65 -14.07
N ARG A 46 -10.60 -1.86 -14.75
CA ARG A 46 -10.53 -1.73 -16.21
C ARG A 46 -10.83 -0.27 -16.57
N ASP A 47 -9.91 0.33 -17.33
CA ASP A 47 -10.06 1.71 -17.79
C ASP A 47 -10.29 2.69 -16.65
N GLY A 48 -9.62 2.45 -15.52
CA GLY A 48 -9.75 3.31 -14.34
C GLY A 48 -11.03 3.10 -13.55
N VAL A 49 -11.80 2.07 -13.88
CA VAL A 49 -13.06 1.78 -13.22
C VAL A 49 -13.00 0.41 -12.56
N ILE A 50 -13.45 0.31 -11.32
CA ILE A 50 -13.50 -0.96 -10.62
C ILE A 50 -14.66 -1.77 -11.18
N VAL A 51 -14.34 -2.91 -11.82
CA VAL A 51 -15.35 -3.79 -12.42
C VAL A 51 -15.57 -5.04 -11.59
N ASP A 52 -14.68 -5.34 -10.65
CA ASP A 52 -14.82 -6.49 -9.76
C ASP A 52 -14.32 -6.08 -8.38
N ILE A 53 -15.27 -5.72 -7.53
CA ILE A 53 -14.96 -5.21 -6.20
C ILE A 53 -14.29 -6.29 -5.34
N GLU A 54 -14.78 -7.51 -5.40
CA GLU A 54 -14.25 -8.59 -4.58
C GLU A 54 -12.80 -8.89 -4.92
N SER A 55 -12.49 -8.92 -6.21
CA SER A 55 -11.14 -9.15 -6.67
C SER A 55 -10.21 -8.02 -6.25
N THR A 56 -10.69 -6.78 -6.36
CA THR A 56 -9.92 -5.61 -5.97
C THR A 56 -9.64 -5.62 -4.48
N VAL A 57 -10.66 -5.87 -3.65
CA VAL A 57 -10.50 -5.90 -2.20
C VAL A 57 -9.52 -7.00 -1.80
N ALA A 58 -9.63 -8.18 -2.39
CA ALA A 58 -8.72 -9.28 -2.08
C ALA A 58 -7.28 -8.91 -2.43
N ALA A 59 -7.08 -8.27 -3.59
CA ALA A 59 -5.74 -7.87 -4.01
C ALA A 59 -5.16 -6.79 -3.10
N VAL A 60 -5.98 -5.83 -2.68
CA VAL A 60 -5.54 -4.79 -1.74
C VAL A 60 -5.12 -5.41 -0.41
N LYS A 61 -5.94 -6.31 0.13
CA LYS A 61 -5.62 -6.97 1.39
C LYS A 61 -4.31 -7.74 1.29
N GLU A 62 -4.10 -8.43 0.19
CA GLU A 62 -2.90 -9.22 0.02
C GLU A 62 -1.66 -8.33 -0.14
N ALA A 63 -1.76 -7.26 -0.91
CA ALA A 63 -0.65 -6.33 -1.08
C ALA A 63 -0.27 -5.67 0.25
N VAL A 64 -1.28 -5.28 1.04
CA VAL A 64 -1.06 -4.68 2.35
C VAL A 64 -0.39 -5.69 3.29
N SER A 65 -0.88 -6.93 3.32
CA SER A 65 -0.29 -7.97 4.15
C SER A 65 1.18 -8.18 3.83
N LYS A 66 1.52 -8.23 2.55
CA LYS A 66 2.91 -8.41 2.14
C LYS A 66 3.80 -7.26 2.60
N ALA A 67 3.30 -6.03 2.44
CA ALA A 67 4.05 -4.86 2.87
C ALA A 67 4.21 -4.83 4.39
N GLU A 68 3.15 -5.21 5.12
CA GLU A 68 3.19 -5.25 6.58
C GLU A 68 4.20 -6.29 7.06
N LEU A 69 4.22 -7.46 6.45
CA LEU A 69 5.17 -8.50 6.83
C LEU A 69 6.60 -8.04 6.62
N MET A 70 6.87 -7.39 5.50
CA MET A 70 8.22 -6.93 5.20
C MET A 70 8.64 -5.81 6.12
N SER A 71 7.75 -4.87 6.41
CA SER A 71 8.08 -3.67 7.18
C SER A 71 8.05 -3.87 8.67
N GLY A 72 7.28 -4.84 9.16
CA GLY A 72 7.00 -4.98 10.58
C GLY A 72 6.05 -3.92 11.09
N LYS A 73 5.39 -3.19 10.21
CA LYS A 73 4.48 -2.10 10.58
C LYS A 73 3.06 -2.47 10.21
N GLN A 74 2.11 -1.86 10.89
CA GLN A 74 0.70 -2.07 10.63
C GLN A 74 0.11 -0.87 9.91
N VAL A 75 -0.65 -1.11 8.87
CA VAL A 75 -1.28 -0.05 8.08
C VAL A 75 -2.59 0.35 8.74
N THR A 76 -2.69 1.62 9.13
CA THR A 76 -3.94 2.15 9.68
C THR A 76 -4.55 3.21 8.78
N LYS A 77 -3.75 3.87 7.97
CA LYS A 77 -4.19 4.86 6.99
C LYS A 77 -3.31 4.76 5.78
N ALA A 78 -3.85 5.08 4.63
CA ALA A 78 -3.09 5.04 3.39
C ALA A 78 -3.63 6.07 2.41
N PHE A 79 -2.75 6.54 1.54
CA PHE A 79 -3.16 7.29 0.36
C PHE A 79 -3.41 6.28 -0.74
N VAL A 80 -4.56 6.37 -1.39
CA VAL A 80 -4.96 5.40 -2.42
C VAL A 80 -5.09 6.12 -3.75
N GLY A 81 -4.42 5.58 -4.76
CA GLY A 81 -4.53 6.07 -6.12
C GLY A 81 -5.09 4.98 -7.02
N ILE A 82 -5.76 5.38 -8.07
CA ILE A 82 -6.31 4.47 -9.06
C ILE A 82 -5.75 4.88 -10.41
N SER A 83 -5.14 3.95 -11.11
CA SER A 83 -4.51 4.26 -12.40
C SER A 83 -4.96 3.37 -13.56
#